data_1e04614947200d2ed56efd466adcab36
#
_entry.id   1e04614947200d2ed56efd466adcab36
#
_cell.length_a   1.000
_cell.length_b   1.000
_cell.length_c   1.000
_cell.angle_alpha   90.00
_cell.angle_beta   90.00
_cell.angle_gamma   90.00
#
_symmetry.space_group_name_H-M   'P 1'
#
loop_
_entity.id
_entity.type
_entity.pdbx_description
1 polymer ?
#
loop_
_entity_poly.entity_id
_entity_poly.type
_entity_poly.pdbx_seq_one_letter_code
_entity_poly.pdbx_strand_id
1 'polypeptide(L)'
;MEKLTNKEQLVLHSIREFISRSEKMTIRALQTALGYASPRSISVLIDQLITKGWIYRDSQEQIRISPDFRSDSHEVRMIPLIGTIACGMPIFAEENIETEIPVSTRLVSTAKKYFFLRAQGDSMNQKGIDDGDLVLIEQTSVPQDGQIVAALINDEATLKEFRHQGDLAYLIPHSDNPRHRPIILGDFSDNFSVQGVFVRSFPGSLFA
;
A
#
# COMPACT_ATOMS: atom_id res chain seq x y z
N MET A 1 20.95 -8.44 0.62
CA MET A 1 21.31 -7.00 0.63
C MET A 1 21.82 -6.63 2.01
N GLU A 2 22.96 -5.98 2.06
CA GLU A 2 23.56 -5.57 3.34
C GLU A 2 22.79 -4.38 3.94
N LYS A 3 22.41 -4.49 5.23
CA LYS A 3 21.72 -3.41 5.93
C LYS A 3 22.63 -2.20 6.08
N LEU A 4 22.08 -1.00 5.87
CA LEU A 4 22.79 0.24 6.16
C LEU A 4 22.87 0.49 7.66
N THR A 5 24.00 0.99 8.10
CA THR A 5 24.15 1.54 9.45
C THR A 5 23.43 2.88 9.57
N ASN A 6 23.13 3.32 10.81
CA ASN A 6 22.48 4.62 11.04
C ASN A 6 23.25 5.80 10.40
N LYS A 7 24.60 5.74 10.40
CA LYS A 7 25.44 6.78 9.80
C LYS A 7 25.33 6.79 8.27
N GLU A 8 25.33 5.61 7.64
CA GLU A 8 25.13 5.47 6.20
C GLU A 8 23.76 5.92 5.76
N GLN A 9 22.71 5.64 6.55
CA GLN A 9 21.36 6.10 6.30
C GLN A 9 21.25 7.63 6.30
N LEU A 10 21.87 8.30 7.30
CA LEU A 10 21.91 9.75 7.38
C LEU A 10 22.61 10.39 6.18
N VAL A 11 23.77 9.84 5.77
CA VAL A 11 24.50 10.33 4.58
C VAL A 11 23.69 10.12 3.32
N LEU A 12 23.07 8.95 3.13
CA LEU A 12 22.23 8.67 1.98
C LEU A 12 21.01 9.59 1.92
N HIS A 13 20.38 9.87 3.06
CA HIS A 13 19.26 10.80 3.16
C HIS A 13 19.68 12.22 2.72
N SER A 14 20.77 12.74 3.25
CA SER A 14 21.29 14.05 2.85
C SER A 14 21.67 14.12 1.36
N ILE A 15 22.27 13.05 0.80
CA ILE A 15 22.54 12.98 -0.65
C ILE A 15 21.23 13.12 -1.45
N ARG A 16 20.15 12.46 -1.03
CA ARG A 16 18.83 12.58 -1.67
C ARG A 16 18.29 14.01 -1.63
N GLU A 17 18.39 14.68 -0.48
CA GLU A 17 17.95 16.07 -0.34
C GLU A 17 18.71 17.01 -1.27
N PHE A 18 20.05 16.91 -1.35
CA PHE A 18 20.85 17.72 -2.28
C PHE A 18 20.44 17.50 -3.74
N ILE A 19 20.22 16.23 -4.14
CA ILE A 19 19.78 15.89 -5.50
C ILE A 19 18.36 16.43 -5.77
N SER A 20 17.42 16.32 -4.82
CA SER A 20 16.05 16.79 -5.00
C SER A 20 15.96 18.33 -5.15
N ARG A 21 16.84 19.06 -4.47
CA ARG A 21 16.93 20.52 -4.55
C ARG A 21 17.73 21.02 -5.75
N SER A 22 18.27 20.11 -6.58
CA SER A 22 19.19 20.45 -7.68
C SER A 22 20.42 21.26 -7.24
N GLU A 23 20.82 21.11 -5.98
CA GLU A 23 21.98 21.79 -5.40
C GLU A 23 23.28 21.04 -5.74
N LYS A 24 24.37 21.78 -5.92
CA LYS A 24 25.69 21.17 -6.15
C LYS A 24 26.19 20.48 -4.90
N MET A 25 26.12 19.16 -4.88
CA MET A 25 26.60 18.34 -3.78
C MET A 25 28.12 18.25 -3.79
N THR A 26 28.74 18.59 -2.67
CA THR A 26 30.16 18.40 -2.40
C THR A 26 30.37 17.69 -1.08
N ILE A 27 31.52 17.02 -0.91
CA ILE A 27 31.88 16.38 0.37
C ILE A 27 31.85 17.39 1.54
N ARG A 28 32.26 18.63 1.30
CA ARG A 28 32.22 19.69 2.32
C ARG A 28 30.78 20.13 2.64
N ALA A 29 29.92 20.21 1.64
CA ALA A 29 28.51 20.52 1.88
C ALA A 29 27.82 19.45 2.74
N LEU A 30 28.07 18.15 2.43
CA LEU A 30 27.59 17.04 3.25
C LEU A 30 28.19 17.02 4.66
N GLN A 31 29.48 17.33 4.79
CA GLN A 31 30.15 17.45 6.09
C GLN A 31 29.46 18.50 6.96
N THR A 32 29.21 19.70 6.41
CA THR A 32 28.58 20.79 7.13
C THR A 32 27.13 20.45 7.50
N ALA A 33 26.37 19.91 6.54
CA ALA A 33 24.96 19.56 6.76
C ALA A 33 24.76 18.49 7.85
N LEU A 34 25.73 17.56 7.95
CA LEU A 34 25.66 16.44 8.90
C LEU A 34 26.46 16.66 10.18
N GLY A 35 27.17 17.80 10.32
CA GLY A 35 27.97 18.12 11.50
C GLY A 35 29.19 17.21 11.73
N TYR A 36 29.77 16.61 10.68
CA TYR A 36 30.97 15.79 10.83
C TYR A 36 32.22 16.63 10.99
N ALA A 37 33.10 16.20 11.90
CA ALA A 37 34.34 16.93 12.17
C ALA A 37 35.36 16.87 11.01
N SER A 38 35.27 15.88 10.11
CA SER A 38 36.25 15.64 9.04
C SER A 38 35.57 15.28 7.71
N PRO A 39 36.02 15.88 6.59
CA PRO A 39 35.60 15.46 5.24
C PRO A 39 35.93 13.99 4.94
N ARG A 40 36.99 13.46 5.53
CA ARG A 40 37.41 12.07 5.35
C ARG A 40 36.35 11.07 5.86
N SER A 41 35.68 11.40 6.97
CA SER A 41 34.61 10.57 7.51
C SER A 41 33.43 10.43 6.53
N ILE A 42 33.09 11.53 5.84
CA ILE A 42 32.06 11.52 4.80
C ILE A 42 32.51 10.69 3.59
N SER A 43 33.78 10.86 3.13
CA SER A 43 34.32 10.07 2.02
C SER A 43 34.23 8.58 2.28
N VAL A 44 34.63 8.11 3.47
CA VAL A 44 34.54 6.69 3.85
C VAL A 44 33.10 6.18 3.78
N LEU A 45 32.12 6.94 4.28
CA LEU A 45 30.71 6.55 4.23
C LEU A 45 30.16 6.54 2.79
N ILE A 46 30.59 7.47 1.95
CA ILE A 46 30.28 7.47 0.50
C ILE A 46 30.84 6.21 -0.16
N ASP A 47 32.10 5.87 0.08
CA ASP A 47 32.74 4.67 -0.50
C ASP A 47 32.04 3.38 -0.04
N GLN A 48 31.61 3.31 1.22
CA GLN A 48 30.78 2.20 1.73
C GLN A 48 29.43 2.11 1.02
N LEU A 49 28.75 3.24 0.80
CA LEU A 49 27.49 3.28 0.07
C LEU A 49 27.67 2.86 -1.40
N ILE A 50 28.80 3.23 -2.04
CA ILE A 50 29.12 2.78 -3.40
C ILE A 50 29.37 1.27 -3.42
N THR A 51 30.17 0.76 -2.48
CA THR A 51 30.45 -0.69 -2.36
C THR A 51 29.19 -1.51 -2.14
N LYS A 52 28.24 -0.99 -1.37
CA LYS A 52 26.93 -1.61 -1.13
C LYS A 52 25.93 -1.39 -2.29
N GLY A 53 26.31 -0.66 -3.34
CA GLY A 53 25.48 -0.42 -4.53
C GLY A 53 24.36 0.60 -4.38
N TRP A 54 24.29 1.34 -3.25
CA TRP A 54 23.22 2.33 -3.01
C TRP A 54 23.40 3.61 -3.83
N ILE A 55 24.64 3.99 -4.12
CA ILE A 55 25.01 5.13 -4.95
C ILE A 55 26.13 4.73 -5.90
N TYR A 56 26.32 5.48 -6.97
CA TYR A 56 27.44 5.30 -7.93
C TYR A 56 27.96 6.67 -8.40
N ARG A 57 29.15 6.68 -9.00
CA ARG A 57 29.67 7.85 -9.69
C ARG A 57 29.36 7.74 -11.17
N ASP A 58 28.82 8.81 -11.74
CA ASP A 58 28.57 8.87 -13.18
C ASP A 58 29.87 9.21 -13.97
N SER A 59 29.78 9.31 -15.28
CA SER A 59 30.90 9.64 -16.16
C SER A 59 31.54 11.02 -15.91
N GLN A 60 30.86 11.87 -15.13
CA GLN A 60 31.34 13.20 -14.71
C GLN A 60 31.79 13.21 -13.23
N GLU A 61 32.05 12.04 -12.66
CA GLU A 61 32.42 11.85 -11.23
C GLU A 61 31.38 12.38 -10.23
N GLN A 62 30.14 12.62 -10.69
CA GLN A 62 29.06 13.05 -9.80
C GLN A 62 28.41 11.85 -9.14
N ILE A 63 28.09 12.00 -7.84
CA ILE A 63 27.40 10.96 -7.09
C ILE A 63 25.93 10.95 -7.53
N ARG A 64 25.47 9.75 -7.91
CA ARG A 64 24.10 9.45 -8.29
C ARG A 64 23.56 8.32 -7.41
N ILE A 65 22.26 8.35 -7.16
CA ILE A 65 21.59 7.23 -6.52
C ILE A 65 21.43 6.12 -7.54
N SER A 66 21.76 4.88 -7.15
CA SER A 66 21.62 3.71 -8.01
C SER A 66 20.20 3.60 -8.56
N PRO A 67 20.00 3.23 -9.84
CA PRO A 67 18.65 3.07 -10.41
C PRO A 67 17.74 2.16 -9.59
N ASP A 68 18.32 1.10 -8.98
CA ASP A 68 17.61 0.18 -8.10
C ASP A 68 17.07 0.86 -6.81
N PHE A 69 17.60 2.05 -6.46
CA PHE A 69 17.24 2.83 -5.28
C PHE A 69 16.75 4.25 -5.59
N ARG A 70 16.63 4.61 -6.89
CA ARG A 70 16.05 5.90 -7.30
C ARG A 70 14.60 6.07 -6.92
N SER A 71 13.90 4.97 -6.67
CA SER A 71 12.47 4.97 -6.35
C SER A 71 12.14 5.20 -4.87
N ASP A 72 12.88 6.10 -4.18
CA ASP A 72 12.37 6.75 -2.98
C ASP A 72 11.76 8.14 -3.25
N SER A 73 11.60 8.53 -4.50
CA SER A 73 10.41 9.30 -4.86
C SER A 73 9.26 8.30 -4.70
N HIS A 74 8.64 8.29 -3.54
CA HIS A 74 7.41 7.56 -3.34
C HIS A 74 6.40 8.16 -4.32
N GLU A 75 6.39 7.64 -5.56
CA GLU A 75 5.24 7.87 -6.39
C GLU A 75 4.07 7.35 -5.58
N VAL A 76 3.25 8.27 -5.14
CA VAL A 76 2.00 7.94 -4.49
C VAL A 76 0.91 7.95 -5.53
N ARG A 77 0.01 7.03 -5.40
CA ARG A 77 -1.24 7.01 -6.15
C ARG A 77 -2.36 7.36 -5.20
N MET A 78 -3.17 8.32 -5.60
CA MET A 78 -4.37 8.66 -4.85
C MET A 78 -5.39 7.56 -5.07
N ILE A 79 -5.82 6.91 -3.99
CA ILE A 79 -6.78 5.81 -3.99
C ILE A 79 -8.05 6.26 -3.27
N PRO A 80 -9.21 6.19 -3.92
CA PRO A 80 -10.46 6.65 -3.30
C PRO A 80 -10.85 5.77 -2.12
N LEU A 81 -11.27 6.40 -1.03
CA LEU A 81 -12.02 5.78 0.06
C LEU A 81 -13.50 5.87 -0.30
N ILE A 82 -14.11 4.70 -0.43
CA ILE A 82 -15.54 4.57 -0.70
C ILE A 82 -16.28 4.49 0.63
N GLY A 83 -17.20 5.39 0.83
CA GLY A 83 -18.05 5.42 2.00
C GLY A 83 -19.31 4.55 1.84
N THR A 84 -20.46 5.17 1.82
CA THR A 84 -21.72 4.45 1.60
C THR A 84 -21.91 4.20 0.10
N ILE A 85 -22.13 2.94 -0.27
CA ILE A 85 -22.46 2.59 -1.66
C ILE A 85 -23.96 2.79 -1.85
N ALA A 86 -24.32 3.76 -2.69
CA ALA A 86 -25.73 4.00 -3.02
C ALA A 86 -26.25 2.88 -3.93
N CYS A 87 -27.49 2.41 -3.65
CA CYS A 87 -28.16 1.36 -4.42
C CYS A 87 -28.21 1.69 -5.91
N GLY A 88 -27.75 0.72 -6.73
CA GLY A 88 -27.80 0.84 -8.19
C GLY A 88 -26.76 1.77 -8.81
N MET A 89 -25.87 2.37 -8.02
CA MET A 89 -24.78 3.21 -8.53
C MET A 89 -23.48 2.44 -8.65
N PRO A 90 -22.63 2.74 -9.66
CA PRO A 90 -21.27 2.17 -9.73
C PRO A 90 -20.47 2.54 -8.49
N ILE A 91 -19.67 1.61 -7.98
CA ILE A 91 -18.87 1.82 -6.75
C ILE A 91 -17.98 3.07 -6.81
N PHE A 92 -17.52 3.45 -8.00
CA PHE A 92 -16.71 4.64 -8.24
C PHE A 92 -17.51 5.87 -8.67
N ALA A 93 -18.81 5.92 -8.40
CA ALA A 93 -19.57 7.16 -8.57
C ALA A 93 -18.98 8.23 -7.63
N GLU A 94 -18.85 9.47 -8.10
CA GLU A 94 -18.26 10.57 -7.31
C GLU A 94 -18.98 10.74 -5.96
N GLU A 95 -20.26 10.47 -5.91
CA GLU A 95 -21.11 10.54 -4.72
C GLU A 95 -20.74 9.53 -3.63
N ASN A 96 -20.05 8.44 -4.00
CA ASN A 96 -19.60 7.40 -3.07
C ASN A 96 -18.18 7.66 -2.52
N ILE A 97 -17.45 8.62 -3.08
CA ILE A 97 -16.05 8.89 -2.67
C ILE A 97 -16.05 9.88 -1.50
N GLU A 98 -15.60 9.44 -0.34
CA GLU A 98 -15.44 10.31 0.83
C GLU A 98 -14.18 11.18 0.73
N THR A 99 -13.08 10.58 0.32
CA THR A 99 -11.76 11.21 0.21
C THR A 99 -10.83 10.35 -0.63
N GLU A 100 -9.64 10.85 -0.90
CA GLU A 100 -8.57 10.07 -1.54
C GLU A 100 -7.37 9.92 -0.59
N ILE A 101 -6.81 8.71 -0.54
CA ILE A 101 -5.70 8.34 0.35
C ILE A 101 -4.45 8.12 -0.49
N PRO A 102 -3.31 8.78 -0.18
CA PRO A 102 -2.05 8.55 -0.87
C PRO A 102 -1.45 7.19 -0.49
N VAL A 103 -1.23 6.33 -1.48
CA VAL A 103 -0.63 4.99 -1.31
C VAL A 103 0.60 4.87 -2.17
N SER A 104 1.70 4.37 -1.60
CA SER A 104 2.93 4.14 -2.35
C SER A 104 2.71 3.14 -3.49
N THR A 105 3.25 3.44 -4.68
CA THR A 105 3.22 2.54 -5.85
C THR A 105 3.96 1.21 -5.64
N ARG A 106 4.65 1.04 -4.50
CA ARG A 106 5.16 -0.26 -4.06
C ARG A 106 4.09 -1.21 -3.57
N LEU A 107 2.96 -0.69 -3.10
CA LEU A 107 1.82 -1.46 -2.60
C LEU A 107 0.74 -1.68 -3.65
N VAL A 108 0.67 -0.82 -4.64
CA VAL A 108 -0.38 -0.81 -5.67
C VAL A 108 0.23 -0.71 -7.06
N SER A 109 -0.22 -1.55 -7.97
CA SER A 109 0.19 -1.50 -9.38
C SER A 109 -0.47 -0.34 -10.10
N THR A 110 0.26 0.35 -10.97
CA THR A 110 -0.32 1.39 -11.85
C THR A 110 -1.28 0.82 -12.90
N ALA A 111 -1.17 -0.47 -13.21
CA ALA A 111 -1.99 -1.15 -14.22
C ALA A 111 -3.35 -1.64 -13.69
N LYS A 112 -3.58 -1.58 -12.37
CA LYS A 112 -4.79 -2.06 -11.73
C LYS A 112 -5.54 -0.92 -11.05
N LYS A 113 -6.83 -1.11 -10.78
CA LYS A 113 -7.64 -0.16 -10.02
C LYS A 113 -7.80 -0.63 -8.59
N TYR A 114 -7.80 0.31 -7.66
CA TYR A 114 -7.92 0.06 -6.23
C TYR A 114 -8.89 1.04 -5.59
N PHE A 115 -9.42 0.66 -4.46
CA PHE A 115 -10.20 1.52 -3.58
C PHE A 115 -10.06 1.08 -2.13
N PHE A 116 -10.36 1.97 -1.22
CA PHE A 116 -10.49 1.66 0.20
C PHE A 116 -11.95 1.51 0.59
N LEU A 117 -12.17 0.61 1.54
CA LEU A 117 -13.41 0.53 2.31
C LEU A 117 -13.07 0.65 3.79
N ARG A 118 -13.99 1.16 4.58
CA ARG A 118 -13.91 1.09 6.03
C ARG A 118 -14.59 -0.20 6.49
N ALA A 119 -13.84 -1.07 7.16
CA ALA A 119 -14.38 -2.28 7.75
C ALA A 119 -15.39 -1.94 8.84
N GLN A 120 -16.49 -2.68 8.90
CA GLN A 120 -17.51 -2.56 9.94
C GLN A 120 -17.77 -3.93 10.58
N GLY A 121 -17.73 -3.94 11.91
CA GLY A 121 -17.95 -5.15 12.70
C GLY A 121 -16.75 -6.08 12.78
N ASP A 122 -16.97 -7.25 13.36
CA ASP A 122 -15.95 -8.20 13.78
C ASP A 122 -15.88 -9.47 12.94
N SER A 123 -16.55 -9.50 11.79
CA SER A 123 -16.72 -10.73 11.00
C SER A 123 -15.44 -11.28 10.38
N MET A 124 -14.34 -10.50 10.36
CA MET A 124 -13.04 -10.87 9.79
C MET A 124 -11.87 -10.63 10.76
N ASN A 125 -12.13 -10.51 12.07
CA ASN A 125 -11.12 -10.20 13.09
C ASN A 125 -10.02 -11.27 13.18
N GLN A 126 -10.33 -12.55 12.94
CA GLN A 126 -9.33 -13.63 12.88
C GLN A 126 -8.39 -13.54 11.67
N LYS A 127 -8.67 -12.67 10.71
CA LYS A 127 -7.79 -12.35 9.57
C LYS A 127 -7.07 -11.02 9.77
N GLY A 128 -7.16 -10.42 10.97
CA GLY A 128 -6.53 -9.14 11.29
C GLY A 128 -7.20 -7.96 10.59
N ILE A 129 -8.52 -8.03 10.40
CA ILE A 129 -9.35 -6.93 9.91
C ILE A 129 -10.35 -6.62 11.02
N ASP A 130 -10.09 -5.52 11.72
CA ASP A 130 -10.88 -5.09 12.86
C ASP A 130 -11.86 -3.96 12.47
N ASP A 131 -12.84 -3.72 13.34
CA ASP A 131 -13.81 -2.64 13.15
C ASP A 131 -13.13 -1.28 13.02
N GLY A 132 -13.50 -0.52 11.98
CA GLY A 132 -12.93 0.79 11.68
C GLY A 132 -11.65 0.76 10.84
N ASP A 133 -11.06 -0.40 10.57
CA ASP A 133 -9.87 -0.52 9.71
C ASP A 133 -10.16 -0.04 8.29
N LEU A 134 -9.14 0.57 7.66
CA LEU A 134 -9.17 0.84 6.24
C LEU A 134 -8.63 -0.36 5.45
N VAL A 135 -9.44 -0.88 4.57
CA VAL A 135 -9.18 -2.09 3.80
C VAL A 135 -8.92 -1.72 2.35
N LEU A 136 -7.70 -1.96 1.87
CA LEU A 136 -7.32 -1.76 0.48
C LEU A 136 -7.81 -2.94 -0.36
N ILE A 137 -8.59 -2.66 -1.39
CA ILE A 137 -9.21 -3.61 -2.30
C ILE A 137 -8.69 -3.38 -3.72
N GLU A 138 -8.26 -4.45 -4.40
CA GLU A 138 -8.01 -4.44 -5.83
C GLU A 138 -9.33 -4.74 -6.57
N GLN A 139 -9.74 -3.85 -7.46
CA GLN A 139 -10.98 -4.02 -8.23
C GLN A 139 -10.89 -5.22 -9.17
N THR A 140 -11.75 -6.19 -8.98
CA THR A 140 -11.96 -7.33 -9.87
C THR A 140 -13.31 -7.97 -9.60
N SER A 141 -13.94 -8.53 -10.62
CA SER A 141 -15.16 -9.31 -10.49
C SER A 141 -14.92 -10.82 -10.49
N VAL A 142 -13.66 -11.25 -10.63
CA VAL A 142 -13.27 -12.67 -10.73
C VAL A 142 -12.31 -13.01 -9.59
N PRO A 143 -12.83 -13.37 -8.40
CA PRO A 143 -12.02 -13.81 -7.28
C PRO A 143 -11.53 -15.24 -7.48
N GLN A 144 -10.49 -15.62 -6.75
CA GLN A 144 -10.03 -17.00 -6.62
C GLN A 144 -10.45 -17.56 -5.26
N ASP A 145 -10.59 -18.89 -5.17
CA ASP A 145 -10.90 -19.58 -3.93
C ASP A 145 -9.89 -19.23 -2.82
N GLY A 146 -10.41 -18.94 -1.63
CA GLY A 146 -9.63 -18.57 -0.47
C GLY A 146 -9.23 -17.10 -0.39
N GLN A 147 -9.54 -16.29 -1.41
CA GLN A 147 -9.33 -14.84 -1.32
C GLN A 147 -10.41 -14.19 -0.47
N ILE A 148 -10.03 -13.16 0.29
CA ILE A 148 -11.00 -12.27 0.94
C ILE A 148 -11.49 -11.28 -0.12
N VAL A 149 -12.81 -11.16 -0.24
CA VAL A 149 -13.47 -10.29 -1.23
C VAL A 149 -14.30 -9.20 -0.56
N ALA A 150 -14.35 -8.06 -1.21
CA ALA A 150 -15.41 -7.09 -1.02
C ALA A 150 -16.54 -7.43 -1.99
N ALA A 151 -17.70 -7.77 -1.45
CA ALA A 151 -18.87 -8.16 -2.22
C ALA A 151 -20.07 -7.33 -1.82
N LEU A 152 -20.96 -7.10 -2.77
CA LEU A 152 -22.30 -6.55 -2.54
C LEU A 152 -23.30 -7.70 -2.50
N ILE A 153 -24.15 -7.71 -1.49
CA ILE A 153 -25.31 -8.60 -1.37
C ILE A 153 -26.51 -7.71 -1.04
N ASN A 154 -27.50 -7.68 -1.89
CA ASN A 154 -28.65 -6.79 -1.73
C ASN A 154 -28.25 -5.33 -1.47
N ASP A 155 -27.22 -4.85 -2.20
CA ASP A 155 -26.63 -3.51 -2.08
C ASP A 155 -25.88 -3.22 -0.77
N GLU A 156 -25.68 -4.21 0.10
CA GLU A 156 -24.85 -4.10 1.29
C GLU A 156 -23.45 -4.65 1.05
N ALA A 157 -22.42 -3.84 1.35
CA ALA A 157 -21.04 -4.25 1.22
C ALA A 157 -20.64 -5.19 2.36
N THR A 158 -19.93 -6.27 2.05
CA THR A 158 -19.38 -7.20 3.04
C THR A 158 -17.98 -7.67 2.68
N LEU A 159 -17.16 -7.97 3.70
CA LEU A 159 -15.86 -8.61 3.55
C LEU A 159 -15.95 -10.04 4.06
N LYS A 160 -15.63 -11.02 3.21
CA LYS A 160 -15.65 -12.45 3.54
C LYS A 160 -14.61 -13.21 2.72
N GLU A 161 -14.18 -14.37 3.18
CA GLU A 161 -13.43 -15.30 2.33
C GLU A 161 -14.38 -15.91 1.29
N PHE A 162 -14.00 -15.84 0.04
CA PHE A 162 -14.73 -16.42 -1.08
C PHE A 162 -14.32 -17.87 -1.30
N ARG A 163 -15.29 -18.74 -1.49
CA ARG A 163 -15.10 -20.10 -2.00
C ARG A 163 -16.17 -20.46 -3.00
N HIS A 164 -15.79 -21.24 -3.97
CA HIS A 164 -16.68 -21.74 -5.00
C HIS A 164 -16.68 -23.28 -4.99
N GLN A 165 -17.85 -23.89 -4.97
CA GLN A 165 -18.01 -25.34 -5.01
C GLN A 165 -19.21 -25.74 -5.88
N GLY A 166 -18.95 -26.27 -7.06
CA GLY A 166 -19.98 -26.54 -8.06
C GLY A 166 -20.65 -25.23 -8.50
N ASP A 167 -21.96 -25.13 -8.39
CA ASP A 167 -22.75 -23.94 -8.73
C ASP A 167 -23.00 -23.02 -7.52
N LEU A 168 -22.35 -23.28 -6.38
CA LEU A 168 -22.52 -22.53 -5.15
C LEU A 168 -21.31 -21.64 -4.85
N ALA A 169 -21.56 -20.39 -4.50
CA ALA A 169 -20.57 -19.51 -3.91
C ALA A 169 -20.78 -19.41 -2.39
N TYR A 170 -19.70 -19.45 -1.66
CA TYR A 170 -19.67 -19.31 -0.19
C TYR A 170 -18.91 -18.07 0.18
N LEU A 171 -19.50 -17.26 1.07
CA LEU A 171 -18.84 -16.12 1.71
C LEU A 171 -18.65 -16.46 3.18
N ILE A 172 -17.43 -16.78 3.55
CA ILE A 172 -17.08 -17.37 4.85
C ILE A 172 -16.52 -16.28 5.75
N PRO A 173 -17.15 -16.00 6.92
CA PRO A 173 -16.59 -15.13 7.93
C PRO A 173 -15.41 -15.82 8.65
N HIS A 174 -14.45 -15.03 9.12
CA HIS A 174 -13.38 -15.46 10.01
C HIS A 174 -13.42 -14.64 11.29
N SER A 175 -14.24 -15.08 12.21
CA SER A 175 -14.51 -14.39 13.46
C SER A 175 -14.53 -15.36 14.64
N ASP A 176 -14.12 -14.87 15.80
CA ASP A 176 -14.31 -15.53 17.09
C ASP A 176 -15.77 -15.40 17.61
N ASN A 177 -16.56 -14.52 17.00
CA ASN A 177 -17.97 -14.34 17.31
C ASN A 177 -18.83 -15.41 16.59
N PRO A 178 -19.43 -16.35 17.30
CA PRO A 178 -20.19 -17.46 16.70
C PRO A 178 -21.51 -17.05 16.02
N ARG A 179 -21.88 -15.76 16.12
CA ARG A 179 -23.07 -15.22 15.42
C ARG A 179 -22.85 -15.13 13.90
N HIS A 180 -21.60 -14.94 13.47
CA HIS A 180 -21.30 -14.91 12.04
C HIS A 180 -21.37 -16.31 11.44
N ARG A 181 -22.16 -16.45 10.41
CA ARG A 181 -22.36 -17.70 9.68
C ARG A 181 -21.93 -17.51 8.20
N PRO A 182 -21.48 -18.59 7.54
CA PRO A 182 -21.27 -18.52 6.10
C PRO A 182 -22.55 -18.16 5.36
N ILE A 183 -22.42 -17.30 4.34
CA ILE A 183 -23.51 -16.95 3.44
C ILE A 183 -23.33 -17.86 2.22
N ILE A 184 -24.38 -18.60 1.85
CA ILE A 184 -24.38 -19.52 0.73
C ILE A 184 -25.25 -18.90 -0.36
N LEU A 185 -24.65 -18.72 -1.52
CA LEU A 185 -25.30 -18.13 -2.70
C LEU A 185 -25.41 -19.22 -3.75
N GLY A 186 -26.62 -19.61 -4.04
CA GLY A 186 -26.93 -20.49 -5.19
C GLY A 186 -27.25 -19.68 -6.42
N ASP A 187 -27.04 -20.28 -7.61
CA ASP A 187 -27.26 -19.70 -8.94
C ASP A 187 -27.26 -18.17 -8.91
N PHE A 188 -26.08 -17.56 -8.99
CA PHE A 188 -25.77 -16.14 -8.89
C PHE A 188 -27.06 -15.28 -8.91
N SER A 189 -27.71 -15.22 -7.74
CA SER A 189 -28.95 -14.44 -7.59
C SER A 189 -28.64 -13.02 -8.04
N ASP A 190 -29.56 -12.36 -8.70
CA ASP A 190 -29.43 -11.02 -9.32
C ASP A 190 -28.88 -9.94 -8.36
N ASN A 191 -28.69 -10.26 -7.06
CA ASN A 191 -28.30 -9.36 -6.00
C ASN A 191 -26.92 -9.65 -5.39
N PHE A 192 -26.03 -10.40 -6.06
CA PHE A 192 -24.66 -10.63 -5.60
C PHE A 192 -23.64 -10.18 -6.65
N SER A 193 -22.64 -9.42 -6.22
CA SER A 193 -21.52 -9.04 -7.09
C SER A 193 -20.23 -8.86 -6.29
N VAL A 194 -19.12 -9.41 -6.80
CA VAL A 194 -17.80 -9.17 -6.28
C VAL A 194 -17.27 -7.85 -6.81
N GLN A 195 -16.88 -6.95 -5.92
CA GLN A 195 -16.35 -5.63 -6.24
C GLN A 195 -14.82 -5.64 -6.32
N GLY A 196 -14.18 -6.53 -5.57
CA GLY A 196 -12.73 -6.67 -5.58
C GLY A 196 -12.21 -7.65 -4.55
N VAL A 197 -10.88 -7.82 -4.57
CA VAL A 197 -10.16 -8.71 -3.65
C VAL A 197 -9.32 -7.89 -2.67
N PHE A 198 -9.22 -8.38 -1.46
CA PHE A 198 -8.44 -7.80 -0.38
C PHE A 198 -6.94 -7.81 -0.71
N VAL A 199 -6.28 -6.70 -0.46
CA VAL A 199 -4.83 -6.56 -0.57
C VAL A 199 -4.20 -6.44 0.81
N ARG A 200 -4.69 -5.49 1.63
CA ARG A 200 -4.16 -5.20 2.96
C ARG A 200 -5.15 -4.38 3.79
N SER A 201 -5.07 -4.54 5.12
CA SER A 201 -5.72 -3.65 6.10
C SER A 201 -4.71 -2.69 6.72
N PHE A 202 -5.23 -1.54 7.15
CA PHE A 202 -4.51 -0.50 7.88
C PHE A 202 -5.36 -0.09 9.08
N PRO A 203 -4.79 -0.03 10.30
CA PRO A 203 -5.55 0.41 11.47
C PRO A 203 -6.22 1.76 11.24
N GLY A 204 -7.50 1.86 11.54
CA GLY A 204 -8.27 3.09 11.38
C GLY A 204 -7.67 4.29 12.11
N SER A 205 -6.96 4.04 13.23
CA SER A 205 -6.25 5.06 14.00
C SER A 205 -5.11 5.77 13.26
N LEU A 206 -4.62 5.23 12.13
CA LEU A 206 -3.59 5.89 11.31
C LEU A 206 -4.15 7.04 10.45
N PHE A 207 -5.47 7.15 10.35
CA PHE A 207 -6.17 8.09 9.47
C PHE A 207 -7.25 8.90 10.22
N ALA A 208 -7.17 8.90 11.54
CA ALA A 208 -8.06 9.66 12.44
C ALA A 208 -7.54 11.08 12.70
#